data_f9bdc6cf248e740737a4d8bf49b1849d
#
_entry.id   f9bdc6cf248e740737a4d8bf49b1849d
#
_cell.length_a   1.000
_cell.length_b   1.000
_cell.length_c   1.000
_cell.angle_alpha   90.00
_cell.angle_beta   90.00
_cell.angle_gamma   90.00
#
_symmetry.space_group_name_H-M   'P 1'
#
loop_
_entity.id
_entity.type
_entity.pdbx_description
1 polymer ?
#
loop_
_entity_poly.entity_id
_entity_poly.type
_entity_poly.pdbx_seq_one_letter_code
_entity_poly.pdbx_strand_id
1 'polypeptide(L)'
;MDIEFKSTEVEDANEVLDEIVQPENELKTMLVNYVGEKQTPEGDNVTVEMIVDQLANEFPEFVLAVAEENFVRGYQQALTDVEVGQRAWEEEQRKNEQE
;
A
#
# COMPACT_ATOMS: atom_id res chain seq x y z
N MET A 1 -20.34 -13.61 0.39
CA MET A 1 -19.56 -14.53 0.63
C MET A 1 -18.13 -14.07 0.78
N ASP A 2 -17.31 -14.34 -0.12
CA ASP A 2 -15.90 -14.05 0.04
C ASP A 2 -15.55 -12.59 -0.02
N ILE A 3 -16.45 -11.76 -0.51
CA ILE A 3 -16.22 -10.32 -0.63
C ILE A 3 -16.02 -9.68 0.73
N GLU A 4 -16.88 -10.02 1.68
CA GLU A 4 -16.74 -9.49 3.04
C GLU A 4 -15.45 -9.94 3.70
N PHE A 5 -15.14 -11.20 3.52
CA PHE A 5 -13.93 -11.78 4.07
C PHE A 5 -12.69 -11.07 3.53
N LYS A 6 -12.65 -10.84 2.23
CA LYS A 6 -11.52 -10.15 1.60
C LYS A 6 -11.39 -8.71 2.06
N SER A 7 -12.50 -8.03 2.22
CA SER A 7 -12.48 -6.64 2.70
C SER A 7 -11.92 -6.58 4.10
N THR A 8 -12.33 -7.50 4.96
CA THR A 8 -11.84 -7.55 6.34
C THR A 8 -10.34 -7.81 6.38
N GLU A 9 -9.88 -8.73 5.54
CA GLU A 9 -8.44 -9.04 5.48
C GLU A 9 -7.63 -7.85 5.01
N VAL A 10 -8.12 -7.12 4.02
CA VAL A 10 -7.43 -5.93 3.51
C VAL A 10 -7.34 -4.86 4.59
N GLU A 11 -8.43 -4.64 5.32
CA GLU A 11 -8.43 -3.67 6.41
C GLU A 11 -7.45 -4.06 7.52
N ASP A 12 -7.45 -5.33 7.91
CA ASP A 12 -6.57 -5.82 8.95
C ASP A 12 -5.10 -5.75 8.52
N ALA A 13 -4.83 -5.94 7.23
CA ALA A 13 -3.48 -5.95 6.70
C ALA A 13 -2.89 -4.55 6.55
N ASN A 14 -3.69 -3.50 6.59
CA ASN A 14 -3.22 -2.14 6.35
C ASN A 14 -3.22 -1.29 7.61
N GLU A 15 -2.40 -1.68 8.56
CA GLU A 15 -2.25 -0.98 9.83
C GLU A 15 -1.61 0.39 9.66
N VAL A 16 -0.91 0.61 8.56
CA VAL A 16 -0.27 1.91 8.28
C VAL A 16 -1.29 3.04 8.28
N LEU A 17 -2.53 2.76 7.90
CA LEU A 17 -3.57 3.78 7.86
C LEU A 17 -3.85 4.39 9.23
N ASP A 18 -3.61 3.66 10.30
CA ASP A 18 -3.83 4.14 11.66
C ASP A 18 -2.67 4.93 12.24
N GLU A 19 -1.54 4.95 11.53
CA GLU A 19 -0.37 5.65 12.02
C GLU A 19 -0.56 7.16 12.01
N ILE A 20 -0.07 7.81 13.04
CA ILE A 20 -0.07 9.27 13.12
C ILE A 20 1.09 9.80 12.29
N VAL A 21 0.80 10.75 11.42
CA VAL A 21 1.81 11.31 10.53
C VAL A 21 2.70 12.28 11.30
N GLN A 22 4.01 12.06 11.23
CA GLN A 22 4.99 12.95 11.84
C GLN A 22 5.42 14.00 10.82
N PRO A 23 5.37 15.29 11.16
CA PRO A 23 5.74 16.34 10.23
C PRO A 23 7.27 16.49 10.12
N GLU A 24 7.91 15.52 9.50
CA GLU A 24 9.37 15.44 9.42
C GLU A 24 10.00 16.35 8.38
N ASN A 25 9.20 16.82 7.42
CA ASN A 25 9.69 17.73 6.39
C ASN A 25 8.60 18.76 6.06
N GLU A 26 8.96 19.73 5.23
CA GLU A 26 8.04 20.83 4.91
C GLU A 26 6.75 20.36 4.24
N LEU A 27 6.85 19.42 3.32
CA LEU A 27 5.67 18.92 2.63
C LEU A 27 4.73 18.18 3.58
N LYS A 28 5.29 17.34 4.44
CA LYS A 28 4.48 16.63 5.44
C LYS A 28 3.84 17.61 6.41
N THR A 29 4.58 18.64 6.81
CA THR A 29 4.04 19.68 7.68
C THR A 29 2.83 20.36 7.02
N MET A 30 2.96 20.73 5.75
CA MET A 30 1.86 21.34 4.99
C MET A 30 0.65 20.42 4.91
N LEU A 31 0.89 19.14 4.62
CA LEU A 31 -0.21 18.16 4.53
C LEU A 31 -0.90 17.95 5.86
N VAL A 32 -0.14 17.82 6.93
CA VAL A 32 -0.71 17.64 8.27
C VAL A 32 -1.56 18.85 8.64
N ASN A 33 -1.05 20.04 8.42
CA ASN A 33 -1.79 21.27 8.74
C ASN A 33 -3.06 21.40 7.89
N TYR A 34 -2.94 21.13 6.59
CA TYR A 34 -4.06 21.24 5.68
C TYR A 34 -5.17 20.26 6.04
N VAL A 35 -4.80 18.99 6.22
CA VAL A 35 -5.77 17.96 6.56
C VAL A 35 -6.35 18.17 7.94
N GLY A 36 -5.53 18.63 8.89
CA GLY A 36 -5.99 18.95 10.22
C GLY A 36 -7.07 20.02 10.22
N GLU A 37 -6.92 21.06 9.39
CA GLU A 37 -7.93 22.10 9.26
C GLU A 37 -9.21 21.60 8.62
N LYS A 38 -9.09 20.73 7.61
CA LYS A 38 -10.25 20.22 6.88
C LYS A 38 -11.05 19.20 7.65
N GLN A 39 -10.39 18.31 8.36
CA GLN A 39 -11.06 17.19 9.03
C GLN A 39 -11.19 17.36 10.53
N THR A 40 -10.52 18.33 11.11
CA THR A 40 -10.58 18.66 12.55
C THR A 40 -10.59 17.42 13.45
N PRO A 41 -9.51 16.62 13.42
CA PRO A 41 -9.46 15.39 14.21
C PRO A 41 -9.36 15.68 15.72
N GLU A 42 -9.81 14.72 16.50
CA GLU A 42 -9.68 14.81 17.95
C GLU A 42 -8.20 14.72 18.33
N GLY A 43 -7.77 15.60 19.25
CA GLY A 43 -6.39 15.61 19.72
C GLY A 43 -5.38 16.11 18.70
N ASP A 44 -5.85 16.72 17.62
CA ASP A 44 -5.00 17.27 16.54
C ASP A 44 -4.06 16.25 15.90
N ASN A 45 -4.38 14.97 16.04
CA ASN A 45 -3.57 13.90 15.43
C ASN A 45 -4.09 13.56 14.04
N VAL A 46 -3.23 13.79 13.03
CA VAL A 46 -3.58 13.46 11.65
C VAL A 46 -2.98 12.09 11.31
N THR A 47 -3.84 11.16 10.92
CA THR A 47 -3.42 9.81 10.54
C THR A 47 -3.16 9.73 9.05
N VAL A 48 -2.46 8.67 8.64
CA VAL A 48 -2.22 8.38 7.21
C VAL A 48 -3.55 8.27 6.47
N GLU A 49 -4.54 7.60 7.08
CA GLU A 49 -5.86 7.43 6.48
C GLU A 49 -6.51 8.78 6.18
N MET A 50 -6.40 9.73 7.10
CA MET A 50 -6.99 11.05 6.91
C MET A 50 -6.38 11.77 5.72
N ILE A 51 -5.07 11.65 5.56
CA ILE A 51 -4.37 12.26 4.42
C ILE A 51 -4.79 11.59 3.12
N VAL A 52 -4.83 10.25 3.10
CA VAL A 52 -5.24 9.52 1.91
C VAL A 52 -6.68 9.90 1.51
N ASP A 53 -7.58 9.96 2.48
CA ASP A 53 -8.97 10.34 2.21
C ASP A 53 -9.07 11.76 1.62
N GLN A 54 -8.31 12.68 2.19
CA GLN A 54 -8.34 14.06 1.71
C GLN A 54 -7.81 14.16 0.29
N LEU A 55 -6.70 13.46 0.00
CA LEU A 55 -6.14 13.43 -1.35
C LEU A 55 -7.07 12.74 -2.33
N ALA A 56 -7.72 11.66 -1.91
CA ALA A 56 -8.66 10.94 -2.77
C ALA A 56 -9.87 11.80 -3.11
N ASN A 57 -10.29 12.68 -2.21
CA ASN A 57 -11.41 13.57 -2.46
C ASN A 57 -11.03 14.75 -3.35
N GLU A 58 -9.85 15.31 -3.15
CA GLU A 58 -9.44 16.52 -3.87
C GLU A 58 -8.58 16.23 -5.10
N PHE A 59 -7.80 15.17 -5.07
CA PHE A 59 -6.89 14.82 -6.17
C PHE A 59 -7.03 13.36 -6.56
N PRO A 60 -8.25 12.92 -6.92
CA PRO A 60 -8.47 11.50 -7.24
C PRO A 60 -7.61 11.01 -8.40
N GLU A 61 -7.31 11.86 -9.36
CA GLU A 61 -6.49 11.48 -10.51
C GLU A 61 -5.07 11.07 -10.10
N PHE A 62 -4.50 11.71 -9.08
CA PHE A 62 -3.17 11.36 -8.61
C PHE A 62 -3.19 10.07 -7.80
N VAL A 63 -4.17 9.95 -6.92
CA VAL A 63 -4.31 8.75 -6.08
C VAL A 63 -4.54 7.53 -6.96
N LEU A 64 -5.40 7.66 -7.96
CA LEU A 64 -5.69 6.57 -8.89
C LEU A 64 -4.47 6.17 -9.70
N ALA A 65 -3.73 7.17 -10.20
CA ALA A 65 -2.52 6.91 -10.99
C ALA A 65 -1.45 6.18 -10.16
N VAL A 66 -1.26 6.59 -8.90
CA VAL A 66 -0.31 5.93 -7.99
C VAL A 66 -0.75 4.49 -7.71
N ALA A 67 -2.04 4.30 -7.48
CA ALA A 67 -2.57 2.96 -7.21
C ALA A 67 -2.40 2.04 -8.40
N GLU A 68 -2.68 2.53 -9.62
CA GLU A 68 -2.50 1.74 -10.83
C GLU A 68 -1.04 1.38 -11.06
N GLU A 69 -0.14 2.33 -10.88
CA GLU A 69 1.29 2.09 -11.05
C GLU A 69 1.80 1.05 -10.06
N ASN A 70 1.37 1.15 -8.82
CA ASN A 70 1.77 0.18 -7.80
C ASN A 70 1.20 -1.20 -8.07
N PHE A 71 -0.02 -1.27 -8.60
CA PHE A 71 -0.62 -2.54 -8.98
C PHE A 71 0.19 -3.21 -10.09
N VAL A 72 0.57 -2.46 -11.13
CA VAL A 72 1.34 -2.99 -12.25
C VAL A 72 2.71 -3.48 -11.77
N ARG A 73 3.39 -2.70 -10.95
CA ARG A 73 4.68 -3.10 -10.39
C ARG A 73 4.59 -4.36 -9.54
N GLY A 74 3.56 -4.44 -8.72
CA GLY A 74 3.34 -5.63 -7.91
C GLY A 74 3.06 -6.86 -8.75
N TYR A 75 2.28 -6.72 -9.80
CA TYR A 75 1.98 -7.80 -10.72
C TYR A 75 3.25 -8.29 -11.41
N GLN A 76 4.06 -7.36 -11.91
CA GLN A 76 5.33 -7.69 -12.57
C GLN A 76 6.29 -8.38 -11.62
N GLN A 77 6.36 -7.92 -10.39
CA GLN A 77 7.21 -8.53 -9.38
C GLN A 77 6.76 -9.96 -9.06
N ALA A 78 5.46 -10.16 -8.96
CA ALA A 78 4.92 -11.50 -8.70
C ALA A 78 5.26 -12.47 -9.84
N LEU A 79 5.15 -12.03 -11.09
CA LEU A 79 5.52 -12.86 -12.24
C LEU A 79 6.99 -13.22 -12.21
N THR A 80 7.85 -12.26 -11.88
CA THR A 80 9.28 -12.50 -11.76
C THR A 80 9.58 -13.54 -10.67
N ASP A 81 8.91 -13.40 -9.53
CA ASP A 81 9.09 -14.32 -8.41
C ASP A 81 8.68 -15.74 -8.78
N VAL A 82 7.62 -15.90 -9.54
CA VAL A 82 7.17 -17.21 -10.02
C VAL A 82 8.20 -17.83 -10.94
N GLU A 83 8.75 -17.06 -11.87
CA GLU A 83 9.77 -17.54 -12.80
C GLU A 83 11.04 -17.99 -12.07
N VAL A 84 11.49 -17.19 -11.12
CA VAL A 84 12.67 -17.52 -10.32
C VAL A 84 12.44 -18.80 -9.52
N GLY A 85 11.27 -18.93 -8.89
CA GLY A 85 10.93 -20.13 -8.14
C GLY A 85 10.88 -21.37 -9.02
N GLN A 86 10.34 -21.24 -10.22
CA GLN A 86 10.26 -22.36 -11.14
C GLN A 86 11.64 -22.82 -11.60
N ARG A 87 12.53 -21.90 -11.89
CA ARG A 87 13.90 -22.24 -12.27
C ARG A 87 14.64 -22.96 -11.15
N ALA A 88 14.47 -22.46 -9.93
CA ALA A 88 15.10 -23.09 -8.76
C ALA A 88 14.61 -24.52 -8.57
N TRP A 89 13.30 -24.73 -8.75
CA TRP A 89 12.71 -26.06 -8.64
C TRP A 89 13.26 -27.00 -9.71
N GLU A 90 13.36 -26.53 -10.96
CA GLU A 90 13.87 -27.32 -12.06
C GLU A 90 15.33 -27.73 -11.86
N GLU A 91 16.14 -26.82 -11.34
CA GLU A 91 17.54 -27.12 -11.03
C GLU A 91 17.65 -28.18 -9.94
N GLU A 92 16.82 -28.08 -8.94
CA GLU A 92 16.82 -29.07 -7.86
C GLU A 92 16.43 -30.45 -8.39
N GLN A 93 15.45 -30.51 -9.29
CA GLN A 93 15.06 -31.77 -9.91
C GLN A 93 16.18 -32.37 -10.74
N ARG A 94 16.91 -31.56 -11.47
CA ARG A 94 18.05 -32.05 -12.27
C ARG A 94 19.15 -32.62 -11.38
N LYS A 95 19.45 -31.96 -10.28
CA LYS A 95 20.45 -32.46 -9.34
C LYS A 95 20.04 -33.80 -8.76
N ASN A 96 18.77 -33.96 -8.44
CA ASN A 96 18.28 -35.22 -7.91
C ASN A 96 18.36 -36.35 -8.93
N GLU A 97 18.15 -36.04 -10.20
CA GLU A 97 18.25 -37.03 -11.27
C GLU A 97 19.67 -37.49 -11.54
N GLN A 98 20.66 -36.63 -11.29
CA GLN A 98 22.05 -36.93 -11.52
C GLN A 98 22.68 -37.81 -10.42
N GLU A 99 22.02 -37.88 -9.30
CA GLU A 99 22.47 -38.74 -8.22
C GLU A 99 21.99 -40.20 -8.43
#